data_9df0878e6cb53c169d8a2e4a92db60dc
#
_entry.id   9df0878e6cb53c169d8a2e4a92db60dc
#
_cell.length_a   1.000
_cell.length_b   1.000
_cell.length_c   1.000
_cell.angle_alpha   90.00
_cell.angle_beta   90.00
_cell.angle_gamma   90.00
#
_symmetry.space_group_name_H-M   'P 1'
#
loop_
_entity.id
_entity.type
_entity.pdbx_description
1 polymer ?
#
loop_
_entity_poly.entity_id
_entity_poly.type
_entity_poly.pdbx_seq_one_letter_code
_entity_poly.pdbx_strand_id
1 'polypeptide(L)'
;SGFAATPRLTGAVANAPPARVLFSPVSGPGGAGELMRCLTIARELAKADPGADIRFLVSRHAVFRESVNFPIIDCDASPTLSTPQVLATIESFRPDVMVFDNSGRTSQLRAAKRAGARLVFSSRAPKLRWKAFRIKWMRLLDEHWIVFPRFVTGGLSRVEHLKLRYFPRYAVRRFDTLFTPSEPAARDAWLAGQGLEPGAFVVFVPGGRGEATRVAEPADLFIAAAREFSAATGQRTVVLTGRKSVTPSDDPNLVLLSRIEPNQVQYLLAAALFVVSNGGSTMIHVLAHGRPLVAIPLAGDQDRRIRRAVRLQIAEAAERTPQAIAQAAARLLREPERRAAMSRHTAELGIANGVAEAVAALLALARQRSGWRLPSVGAEHVAEVG
;
A
#
# COMPACT_ATOMS: atom_id res chain seq x y z
N SER A 1 25.33 -16.50 -3.67
CA SER A 1 25.56 -16.39 -5.12
C SER A 1 24.40 -17.03 -5.85
N GLY A 2 23.66 -16.30 -6.67
CA GLY A 2 22.64 -16.86 -7.54
C GLY A 2 21.33 -16.06 -7.48
N PHE A 3 21.32 -14.81 -7.95
CA PHE A 3 20.08 -14.12 -8.30
C PHE A 3 19.55 -14.74 -9.59
N ALA A 4 18.44 -15.46 -9.50
CA ALA A 4 17.70 -15.92 -10.65
C ALA A 4 17.14 -14.70 -11.40
N ALA A 5 17.57 -14.50 -12.64
CA ALA A 5 17.09 -13.47 -13.52
C ALA A 5 15.60 -13.69 -13.81
N THR A 6 14.79 -12.66 -13.59
CA THR A 6 13.38 -12.60 -13.98
C THR A 6 13.27 -12.83 -15.49
N PRO A 7 12.47 -13.79 -15.97
CA PRO A 7 12.32 -13.99 -17.40
C PRO A 7 11.67 -12.74 -18.03
N ARG A 8 12.37 -12.13 -18.97
CA ARG A 8 11.80 -11.10 -19.86
C ARG A 8 10.71 -11.76 -20.70
N LEU A 9 9.47 -11.38 -20.47
CA LEU A 9 8.33 -11.72 -21.31
C LEU A 9 8.41 -10.91 -22.63
N THR A 10 9.41 -11.20 -23.44
CA THR A 10 9.52 -10.69 -24.82
C THR A 10 9.02 -11.77 -25.76
N GLY A 11 7.81 -11.57 -26.29
CA GLY A 11 7.30 -12.39 -27.39
C GLY A 11 5.82 -12.72 -27.22
N ALA A 12 4.95 -12.01 -27.95
CA ALA A 12 3.50 -12.21 -28.15
C ALA A 12 2.55 -11.18 -27.51
N VAL A 13 2.97 -9.91 -27.32
CA VAL A 13 2.05 -8.85 -26.84
C VAL A 13 1.54 -7.95 -27.98
N ALA A 14 2.02 -8.12 -29.23
CA ALA A 14 1.83 -7.14 -30.31
C ALA A 14 0.40 -7.01 -30.90
N ASN A 15 -0.59 -7.86 -30.55
CA ASN A 15 -1.92 -7.83 -31.17
C ASN A 15 -3.14 -7.92 -30.21
N ALA A 16 -2.97 -7.79 -28.93
CA ALA A 16 -4.11 -7.71 -28.02
C ALA A 16 -4.59 -6.24 -27.88
N PRO A 17 -5.90 -5.97 -27.91
CA PRO A 17 -6.39 -4.62 -27.65
C PRO A 17 -5.93 -4.17 -26.26
N PRO A 18 -5.62 -2.87 -26.09
CA PRO A 18 -5.15 -2.33 -24.83
C PRO A 18 -6.17 -2.58 -23.71
N ALA A 19 -5.67 -2.96 -22.51
CA ALA A 19 -6.50 -3.21 -21.37
C ALA A 19 -7.20 -1.94 -20.90
N ARG A 20 -8.52 -2.00 -20.63
CA ARG A 20 -9.31 -0.88 -20.12
C ARG A 20 -9.59 -1.11 -18.64
N VAL A 21 -8.92 -0.36 -17.79
CA VAL A 21 -8.97 -0.56 -16.34
C VAL A 21 -9.57 0.68 -15.63
N LEU A 22 -10.62 0.46 -14.85
CA LEU A 22 -11.29 1.50 -14.08
C LEU A 22 -11.03 1.30 -12.58
N PHE A 23 -10.36 2.25 -11.97
CA PHE A 23 -10.14 2.28 -10.52
C PHE A 23 -11.23 3.11 -9.82
N SER A 24 -11.79 2.55 -8.77
CA SER A 24 -12.81 3.17 -7.92
C SER A 24 -12.38 3.13 -6.44
N PRO A 25 -11.39 3.97 -6.05
CA PRO A 25 -10.94 4.06 -4.66
C PRO A 25 -11.91 4.84 -3.78
N VAL A 26 -11.81 4.65 -2.45
CA VAL A 26 -12.31 5.68 -1.53
C VAL A 26 -11.57 6.97 -1.82
N SER A 27 -12.31 8.02 -2.04
CA SER A 27 -11.78 9.35 -2.32
C SER A 27 -12.69 10.39 -1.71
N GLY A 28 -12.31 10.90 -0.57
CA GLY A 28 -13.02 11.93 0.16
C GLY A 28 -12.05 12.79 0.96
N PRO A 29 -12.52 13.73 1.77
CA PRO A 29 -11.65 14.63 2.55
C PRO A 29 -10.72 13.90 3.54
N GLY A 30 -11.08 12.68 3.95
CA GLY A 30 -10.39 11.96 5.02
C GLY A 30 -9.63 10.69 4.61
N GLY A 31 -9.58 10.30 3.34
CA GLY A 31 -8.98 9.04 2.91
C GLY A 31 -8.06 9.16 1.70
N ALA A 32 -6.76 9.04 1.91
CA ALA A 32 -5.78 9.02 0.82
C ALA A 32 -5.20 7.64 0.55
N GLY A 33 -5.28 6.72 1.50
CA GLY A 33 -4.58 5.44 1.44
C GLY A 33 -5.04 4.54 0.29
N GLU A 34 -6.34 4.48 0.05
CA GLU A 34 -6.94 3.69 -1.03
C GLU A 34 -6.62 4.31 -2.40
N LEU A 35 -6.74 5.64 -2.53
CA LEU A 35 -6.40 6.36 -3.75
C LEU A 35 -4.92 6.17 -4.09
N MET A 36 -4.01 6.36 -3.12
CA MET A 36 -2.57 6.21 -3.33
C MET A 36 -2.18 4.77 -3.67
N ARG A 37 -2.85 3.77 -3.08
CA ARG A 37 -2.66 2.37 -3.42
C ARG A 37 -3.08 2.06 -4.85
N CYS A 38 -4.27 2.50 -5.26
CA CYS A 38 -4.75 2.36 -6.63
C CYS A 38 -3.82 3.07 -7.62
N LEU A 39 -3.32 4.27 -7.27
CA LEU A 39 -2.39 5.02 -8.10
C LEU A 39 -1.04 4.29 -8.25
N THR A 40 -0.53 3.69 -7.18
CA THR A 40 0.67 2.84 -7.24
C THR A 40 0.49 1.67 -8.22
N ILE A 41 -0.63 0.94 -8.11
CA ILE A 41 -0.93 -0.17 -9.02
C ILE A 41 -1.06 0.34 -10.47
N ALA A 42 -1.76 1.45 -10.68
CA ALA A 42 -1.98 2.03 -12.01
C ALA A 42 -0.67 2.46 -12.68
N ARG A 43 0.25 3.07 -11.93
CA ARG A 43 1.58 3.45 -12.45
C ARG A 43 2.41 2.26 -12.88
N GLU A 44 2.43 1.20 -12.08
CA GLU A 44 3.14 -0.04 -12.43
C GLU A 44 2.44 -0.79 -13.56
N LEU A 45 1.10 -0.74 -13.63
CA LEU A 45 0.33 -1.28 -14.74
C LEU A 45 0.65 -0.56 -16.06
N ALA A 46 0.72 0.78 -16.05
CA ALA A 46 1.08 1.57 -17.22
C ALA A 46 2.51 1.31 -17.73
N LYS A 47 3.44 0.96 -16.83
CA LYS A 47 4.78 0.50 -17.22
C LYS A 47 4.76 -0.88 -17.87
N ALA A 48 3.93 -1.78 -17.36
CA ALA A 48 3.80 -3.16 -17.85
C ALA A 48 2.99 -3.26 -19.16
N ASP A 49 2.00 -2.39 -19.34
CA ASP A 49 1.17 -2.25 -20.55
C ASP A 49 1.02 -0.77 -20.90
N PRO A 50 1.96 -0.18 -21.66
CA PRO A 50 1.93 1.24 -22.03
C PRO A 50 0.71 1.66 -22.86
N GLY A 51 0.01 0.70 -23.47
CA GLY A 51 -1.22 0.92 -24.23
C GLY A 51 -2.50 0.92 -23.39
N ALA A 52 -2.43 0.53 -22.11
CA ALA A 52 -3.62 0.41 -21.27
C ALA A 52 -4.36 1.76 -21.08
N ASP A 53 -5.69 1.75 -21.29
CA ASP A 53 -6.58 2.88 -20.96
C ASP A 53 -6.98 2.77 -19.50
N ILE A 54 -6.28 3.50 -18.65
CA ILE A 54 -6.46 3.50 -17.20
C ILE A 54 -7.21 4.77 -16.79
N ARG A 55 -8.33 4.62 -16.08
CA ARG A 55 -9.13 5.75 -15.59
C ARG A 55 -9.48 5.61 -14.12
N PHE A 56 -9.74 6.74 -13.49
CA PHE A 56 -10.06 6.85 -12.07
C PHE A 56 -11.41 7.52 -11.85
N LEU A 57 -12.26 6.89 -11.02
CA LEU A 57 -13.43 7.54 -10.42
C LEU A 57 -12.99 8.18 -9.10
N VAL A 58 -12.97 9.50 -9.02
CA VAL A 58 -12.47 10.24 -7.86
C VAL A 58 -13.45 11.34 -7.46
N SER A 59 -13.67 11.52 -6.16
CA SER A 59 -14.40 12.68 -5.65
C SER A 59 -13.68 13.97 -6.05
N ARG A 60 -14.45 14.98 -6.47
CA ARG A 60 -13.90 16.32 -6.71
C ARG A 60 -13.28 16.97 -5.46
N HIS A 61 -13.61 16.47 -4.28
CA HIS A 61 -13.10 16.92 -2.97
C HIS A 61 -12.01 15.99 -2.42
N ALA A 62 -11.44 15.10 -3.25
CA ALA A 62 -10.42 14.14 -2.80
C ALA A 62 -9.11 14.85 -2.45
N VAL A 63 -8.55 14.51 -1.30
CA VAL A 63 -7.18 14.88 -0.94
C VAL A 63 -6.23 14.12 -1.87
N PHE A 64 -5.19 14.78 -2.36
CA PHE A 64 -4.21 14.23 -3.35
C PHE A 64 -4.78 13.95 -4.74
N ARG A 65 -5.90 14.56 -5.11
CA ARG A 65 -6.44 14.48 -6.48
C ARG A 65 -5.42 14.92 -7.53
N GLU A 66 -4.64 15.93 -7.25
CA GLU A 66 -3.56 16.45 -8.09
C GLU A 66 -2.41 15.45 -8.32
N SER A 67 -2.29 14.42 -7.48
CA SER A 67 -1.29 13.37 -7.64
C SER A 67 -1.70 12.31 -8.67
N VAL A 68 -2.96 12.33 -9.13
CA VAL A 68 -3.49 11.39 -10.12
C VAL A 68 -3.11 11.87 -11.52
N ASN A 69 -2.13 11.22 -12.12
CA ASN A 69 -1.64 11.50 -13.47
C ASN A 69 -2.32 10.64 -14.56
N PHE A 70 -3.54 10.19 -14.31
CA PHE A 70 -4.41 9.46 -15.23
C PHE A 70 -5.72 10.22 -15.43
N PRO A 71 -6.49 9.94 -16.51
CA PRO A 71 -7.81 10.52 -16.70
C PRO A 71 -8.73 10.30 -15.50
N ILE A 72 -9.25 11.37 -14.94
CA ILE A 72 -10.17 11.37 -13.80
C ILE A 72 -11.59 11.58 -14.31
N ILE A 73 -12.50 10.77 -13.78
CA ILE A 73 -13.94 10.94 -13.91
C ILE A 73 -14.46 11.41 -12.56
N ASP A 74 -14.99 12.63 -12.55
CA ASP A 74 -15.41 13.30 -11.33
C ASP A 74 -16.68 12.68 -10.73
N CYS A 75 -16.64 12.45 -9.43
CA CYS A 75 -17.78 12.12 -8.61
C CYS A 75 -18.07 13.28 -7.63
N ASP A 76 -19.34 13.55 -7.33
CA ASP A 76 -19.72 14.58 -6.36
C ASP A 76 -19.27 14.24 -4.93
N ALA A 77 -19.23 12.95 -4.63
CA ALA A 77 -18.71 12.38 -3.39
C ALA A 77 -17.80 11.19 -3.70
N SER A 78 -17.38 10.44 -2.68
CA SER A 78 -16.69 9.16 -2.90
C SER A 78 -17.52 8.24 -3.82
N PRO A 79 -16.92 7.49 -4.75
CA PRO A 79 -17.63 6.64 -5.72
C PRO A 79 -18.71 5.75 -5.10
N THR A 80 -18.50 5.26 -3.87
CA THR A 80 -19.52 4.48 -3.15
C THR A 80 -20.84 5.23 -2.94
N LEU A 81 -20.79 6.56 -2.84
CA LEU A 81 -21.95 7.43 -2.63
C LEU A 81 -22.48 8.05 -3.92
N SER A 82 -21.73 7.98 -5.01
CA SER A 82 -22.01 8.57 -6.31
C SER A 82 -22.47 7.53 -7.33
N THR A 83 -23.42 6.67 -6.94
CA THR A 83 -23.86 5.54 -7.79
C THR A 83 -24.29 5.95 -9.20
N PRO A 84 -25.07 7.03 -9.44
CA PRO A 84 -25.44 7.41 -10.82
C PRO A 84 -24.24 7.69 -11.71
N GLN A 85 -23.24 8.47 -11.24
CA GLN A 85 -22.02 8.76 -12.01
C GLN A 85 -21.20 7.49 -12.28
N VAL A 86 -21.11 6.59 -11.29
CA VAL A 86 -20.42 5.31 -11.45
C VAL A 86 -21.10 4.46 -12.52
N LEU A 87 -22.44 4.38 -12.54
CA LEU A 87 -23.19 3.60 -13.53
C LEU A 87 -23.00 4.17 -14.94
N ALA A 88 -23.14 5.50 -15.09
CA ALA A 88 -22.91 6.17 -16.39
C ALA A 88 -21.49 5.95 -16.92
N THR A 89 -20.49 5.96 -16.02
CA THR A 89 -19.10 5.67 -16.37
C THR A 89 -18.91 4.23 -16.83
N ILE A 90 -19.50 3.25 -16.14
CA ILE A 90 -19.43 1.84 -16.52
C ILE A 90 -20.03 1.64 -17.90
N GLU A 91 -21.15 2.28 -18.21
CA GLU A 91 -21.85 2.18 -19.50
C GLU A 91 -21.03 2.80 -20.64
N SER A 92 -20.50 4.00 -20.44
CA SER A 92 -19.73 4.72 -21.47
C SER A 92 -18.31 4.18 -21.65
N PHE A 93 -17.61 3.92 -20.58
CA PHE A 93 -16.22 3.45 -20.63
C PHE A 93 -16.10 1.96 -20.92
N ARG A 94 -17.04 1.12 -20.45
CA ARG A 94 -17.03 -0.35 -20.61
C ARG A 94 -15.70 -0.98 -20.22
N PRO A 95 -15.27 -0.90 -18.96
CA PRO A 95 -13.97 -1.41 -18.53
C PRO A 95 -13.85 -2.92 -18.73
N ASP A 96 -12.65 -3.41 -19.04
CA ASP A 96 -12.34 -4.83 -19.01
C ASP A 96 -12.17 -5.33 -17.57
N VAL A 97 -11.56 -4.49 -16.74
CA VAL A 97 -11.40 -4.73 -15.29
C VAL A 97 -11.83 -3.51 -14.50
N MET A 98 -12.62 -3.71 -13.46
CA MET A 98 -12.95 -2.66 -12.50
C MET A 98 -12.48 -3.04 -11.10
N VAL A 99 -11.67 -2.15 -10.49
CA VAL A 99 -11.11 -2.32 -9.15
C VAL A 99 -11.88 -1.46 -8.16
N PHE A 100 -12.55 -2.09 -7.20
CA PHE A 100 -13.25 -1.46 -6.10
C PHE A 100 -12.37 -1.47 -4.86
N ASP A 101 -11.70 -0.37 -4.57
CA ASP A 101 -10.96 -0.17 -3.32
C ASP A 101 -11.73 0.79 -2.40
N ASN A 102 -12.96 0.39 -2.10
CA ASN A 102 -13.94 1.19 -1.34
C ASN A 102 -14.95 0.25 -0.65
N SER A 103 -16.00 0.82 -0.05
CA SER A 103 -17.04 0.01 0.60
C SER A 103 -17.93 -0.78 -0.37
N GLY A 104 -17.88 -0.48 -1.66
CA GLY A 104 -18.67 -1.11 -2.72
C GLY A 104 -20.20 -0.99 -2.57
N ARG A 105 -20.90 -1.06 -3.68
CA ARG A 105 -22.37 -1.16 -3.74
C ARG A 105 -22.76 -2.31 -4.67
N THR A 106 -23.71 -3.13 -4.25
CA THR A 106 -24.17 -4.27 -5.07
C THR A 106 -24.70 -3.83 -6.43
N SER A 107 -25.35 -2.65 -6.53
CA SER A 107 -25.81 -2.07 -7.80
C SER A 107 -24.65 -1.79 -8.75
N GLN A 108 -23.56 -1.18 -8.26
CA GLN A 108 -22.37 -0.88 -9.06
C GLN A 108 -21.67 -2.18 -9.54
N LEU A 109 -21.51 -3.17 -8.64
CA LEU A 109 -20.96 -4.48 -9.03
C LEU A 109 -21.80 -5.17 -10.09
N ARG A 110 -23.13 -5.18 -9.96
CA ARG A 110 -24.03 -5.77 -10.96
C ARG A 110 -23.96 -5.06 -12.31
N ALA A 111 -23.89 -3.74 -12.30
CA ALA A 111 -23.76 -2.95 -13.53
C ALA A 111 -22.45 -3.26 -14.25
N ALA A 112 -21.33 -3.24 -13.54
CA ALA A 112 -20.02 -3.57 -14.10
C ALA A 112 -19.96 -5.02 -14.63
N LYS A 113 -20.55 -5.98 -13.89
CA LYS A 113 -20.64 -7.38 -14.35
C LYS A 113 -21.49 -7.53 -15.63
N ARG A 114 -22.64 -6.82 -15.71
CA ARG A 114 -23.47 -6.80 -16.93
C ARG A 114 -22.78 -6.16 -18.13
N ALA A 115 -21.95 -5.12 -17.90
CA ALA A 115 -21.10 -4.53 -18.91
C ALA A 115 -19.94 -5.46 -19.35
N GLY A 116 -19.82 -6.63 -18.72
CA GLY A 116 -18.82 -7.66 -18.99
C GLY A 116 -17.49 -7.44 -18.30
N ALA A 117 -17.35 -6.52 -17.36
CA ALA A 117 -16.12 -6.31 -16.63
C ALA A 117 -15.77 -7.48 -15.71
N ARG A 118 -14.47 -7.73 -15.53
CA ARG A 118 -13.91 -8.50 -14.42
C ARG A 118 -13.85 -7.62 -13.19
N LEU A 119 -14.25 -8.15 -12.04
CA LEU A 119 -14.41 -7.35 -10.83
C LEU A 119 -13.41 -7.76 -9.76
N VAL A 120 -12.62 -6.80 -9.34
CA VAL A 120 -11.69 -6.90 -8.21
C VAL A 120 -12.21 -6.07 -7.05
N PHE A 121 -12.27 -6.63 -5.86
CA PHE A 121 -12.65 -5.94 -4.65
C PHE A 121 -11.54 -6.02 -3.61
N SER A 122 -11.05 -4.86 -3.16
CA SER A 122 -10.01 -4.76 -2.14
C SER A 122 -10.59 -4.58 -0.74
N SER A 123 -10.08 -5.30 0.24
CA SER A 123 -10.47 -5.16 1.64
C SER A 123 -9.28 -5.14 2.58
N ARG A 124 -9.30 -4.23 3.56
CA ARG A 124 -8.33 -4.17 4.67
C ARG A 124 -8.99 -4.36 6.04
N ALA A 125 -10.28 -4.10 6.13
CA ALA A 125 -11.04 -4.16 7.38
C ALA A 125 -11.92 -5.41 7.44
N PRO A 126 -12.14 -5.98 8.64
CA PRO A 126 -12.96 -7.19 8.80
C PRO A 126 -14.37 -7.07 8.21
N LYS A 127 -15.02 -5.89 8.35
CA LYS A 127 -16.35 -5.65 7.80
C LYS A 127 -16.39 -5.74 6.27
N LEU A 128 -15.37 -5.23 5.58
CA LEU A 128 -15.25 -5.29 4.13
C LEU A 128 -14.96 -6.71 3.66
N ARG A 129 -14.07 -7.42 4.37
CA ARG A 129 -13.78 -8.83 4.12
C ARG A 129 -15.04 -9.68 4.25
N TRP A 130 -15.79 -9.55 5.35
CA TRP A 130 -17.06 -10.27 5.53
C TRP A 130 -18.07 -9.97 4.39
N LYS A 131 -18.12 -8.71 3.91
CA LYS A 131 -18.99 -8.31 2.80
C LYS A 131 -18.61 -9.02 1.49
N ALA A 132 -17.31 -9.14 1.21
CA ALA A 132 -16.80 -9.85 0.03
C ALA A 132 -17.12 -11.36 0.06
N PHE A 133 -17.17 -11.97 1.23
CA PHE A 133 -17.56 -13.38 1.42
C PHE A 133 -19.08 -13.63 1.52
N ARG A 134 -19.92 -12.63 1.25
CA ARG A 134 -21.36 -12.87 1.04
C ARG A 134 -21.58 -13.56 -0.29
N ILE A 135 -22.42 -14.59 -0.32
CA ILE A 135 -22.71 -15.41 -1.53
C ILE A 135 -23.08 -14.52 -2.73
N LYS A 136 -23.93 -13.52 -2.52
CA LYS A 136 -24.32 -12.58 -3.58
C LYS A 136 -23.13 -11.79 -4.17
N TRP A 137 -22.08 -11.54 -3.39
CA TRP A 137 -20.88 -10.87 -3.84
C TRP A 137 -19.90 -11.84 -4.47
N MET A 138 -19.72 -13.02 -3.90
CA MET A 138 -18.89 -14.09 -4.47
C MET A 138 -19.34 -14.52 -5.88
N ARG A 139 -20.64 -14.36 -6.19
CA ARG A 139 -21.18 -14.60 -7.55
C ARG A 139 -20.86 -13.48 -8.55
N LEU A 140 -20.52 -12.30 -8.08
CA LEU A 140 -20.24 -11.12 -8.92
C LEU A 140 -18.74 -10.89 -9.08
N LEU A 141 -17.98 -11.02 -8.01
CA LEU A 141 -16.54 -10.77 -7.98
C LEU A 141 -15.77 -11.90 -8.67
N ASP A 142 -14.74 -11.53 -9.39
CA ASP A 142 -13.74 -12.46 -9.92
C ASP A 142 -12.60 -12.62 -8.93
N GLU A 143 -12.11 -11.51 -8.33
CA GLU A 143 -11.08 -11.56 -7.30
C GLU A 143 -11.43 -10.71 -6.07
N HIS A 144 -11.04 -11.19 -4.91
CA HIS A 144 -11.05 -10.46 -3.66
C HIS A 144 -9.61 -10.33 -3.14
N TRP A 145 -9.15 -9.10 -3.04
CA TRP A 145 -7.82 -8.77 -2.55
C TRP A 145 -7.87 -8.40 -1.08
N ILE A 146 -7.21 -9.19 -0.24
CA ILE A 146 -7.01 -8.88 1.18
C ILE A 146 -5.68 -8.14 1.29
N VAL A 147 -5.72 -6.84 1.54
CA VAL A 147 -4.53 -5.99 1.66
C VAL A 147 -4.23 -5.76 3.13
N PHE A 148 -3.16 -6.19 3.56
CA PHE A 148 -2.45 -6.17 4.83
C PHE A 148 -1.96 -7.57 5.23
N PRO A 149 -0.81 -7.65 5.95
CA PRO A 149 -0.20 -8.90 6.37
C PRO A 149 -1.14 -9.77 7.21
N ARG A 150 -0.85 -11.06 7.20
CA ARG A 150 -1.63 -12.05 7.94
C ARG A 150 -1.69 -11.76 9.45
N PHE A 151 -0.63 -11.23 10.04
CA PHE A 151 -0.63 -10.85 11.46
C PHE A 151 -1.61 -9.71 11.78
N VAL A 152 -1.99 -8.88 10.79
CA VAL A 152 -3.01 -7.83 10.92
C VAL A 152 -4.41 -8.36 10.66
N THR A 153 -4.61 -9.08 9.55
CA THR A 153 -5.93 -9.48 9.04
C THR A 153 -6.39 -10.87 9.46
N GLY A 154 -5.47 -11.68 9.99
CA GLY A 154 -5.75 -13.10 10.28
C GLY A 154 -5.79 -13.99 9.03
N GLY A 155 -5.81 -15.30 9.22
CA GLY A 155 -6.03 -16.29 8.17
C GLY A 155 -7.48 -16.32 7.66
N LEU A 156 -7.77 -17.12 6.67
CA LEU A 156 -9.13 -17.46 6.27
C LEU A 156 -9.77 -18.38 7.34
N SER A 157 -11.02 -18.13 7.67
CA SER A 157 -11.79 -18.99 8.56
C SER A 157 -12.18 -20.30 7.86
N ARG A 158 -12.56 -21.33 8.64
CA ARG A 158 -13.06 -22.60 8.07
C ARG A 158 -14.27 -22.39 7.15
N VAL A 159 -15.15 -21.44 7.51
CA VAL A 159 -16.33 -21.11 6.69
C VAL A 159 -15.93 -20.41 5.38
N GLU A 160 -14.94 -19.53 5.42
CA GLU A 160 -14.42 -18.89 4.20
C GLU A 160 -13.77 -19.93 3.27
N HIS A 161 -12.96 -20.86 3.80
CA HIS A 161 -12.40 -21.97 3.02
C HIS A 161 -13.50 -22.85 2.39
N LEU A 162 -14.53 -23.22 3.18
CA LEU A 162 -15.64 -23.99 2.66
C LEU A 162 -16.36 -23.26 1.52
N LYS A 163 -16.63 -21.96 1.69
CA LYS A 163 -17.25 -21.16 0.62
C LYS A 163 -16.39 -21.15 -0.67
N LEU A 164 -15.07 -21.03 -0.57
CA LEU A 164 -14.18 -21.04 -1.73
C LEU A 164 -14.30 -22.34 -2.55
N ARG A 165 -14.54 -23.48 -1.92
CA ARG A 165 -14.77 -24.75 -2.62
C ARG A 165 -16.03 -24.73 -3.50
N TYR A 166 -17.06 -23.98 -3.10
CA TYR A 166 -18.31 -23.85 -3.85
C TYR A 166 -18.32 -22.71 -4.87
N PHE A 167 -17.32 -21.83 -4.84
CA PHE A 167 -17.19 -20.68 -5.73
C PHE A 167 -15.83 -20.68 -6.45
N PRO A 168 -15.56 -21.65 -7.34
CA PRO A 168 -14.22 -21.81 -7.95
C PRO A 168 -13.81 -20.64 -8.87
N ARG A 169 -14.76 -19.80 -9.31
CA ARG A 169 -14.48 -18.60 -10.10
C ARG A 169 -14.13 -17.37 -9.25
N TYR A 170 -14.32 -17.44 -7.94
CA TYR A 170 -14.00 -16.39 -6.99
C TYR A 170 -12.64 -16.67 -6.36
N ALA A 171 -11.63 -15.92 -6.77
CA ALA A 171 -10.29 -16.07 -6.24
C ALA A 171 -10.04 -15.08 -5.08
N VAL A 172 -9.27 -15.51 -4.08
CA VAL A 172 -8.79 -14.65 -3.00
C VAL A 172 -7.29 -14.52 -3.11
N ARG A 173 -6.81 -13.28 -3.27
CA ARG A 173 -5.38 -12.95 -3.21
C ARG A 173 -5.08 -12.19 -1.93
N ARG A 174 -3.88 -12.38 -1.42
CA ARG A 174 -3.39 -11.62 -0.28
C ARG A 174 -2.16 -10.83 -0.69
N PHE A 175 -2.18 -9.54 -0.40
CA PHE A 175 -1.03 -8.66 -0.55
C PHE A 175 -0.70 -8.07 0.81
N ASP A 176 0.51 -8.25 1.30
CA ASP A 176 0.91 -7.69 2.58
C ASP A 176 0.94 -6.17 2.50
N THR A 177 1.49 -5.64 1.42
CA THR A 177 1.48 -4.20 1.10
C THR A 177 1.66 -3.98 -0.40
N LEU A 178 1.37 -2.76 -0.85
CA LEU A 178 1.46 -2.33 -2.24
C LEU A 178 2.11 -0.94 -2.28
N PHE A 179 3.33 -0.85 -2.76
CA PHE A 179 4.05 0.41 -2.93
C PHE A 179 4.93 0.39 -4.18
N THR A 180 5.33 1.59 -4.66
CA THR A 180 6.20 1.72 -5.81
C THR A 180 7.55 1.04 -5.54
N PRO A 181 8.00 0.10 -6.37
CA PRO A 181 9.31 -0.53 -6.20
C PRO A 181 10.45 0.49 -6.21
N SER A 182 11.48 0.21 -5.46
CA SER A 182 12.68 1.04 -5.36
C SER A 182 13.81 0.43 -6.18
N GLU A 183 14.24 1.13 -7.23
CA GLU A 183 15.44 0.76 -7.99
C GLU A 183 16.68 1.17 -7.17
N PRO A 184 17.58 0.23 -6.82
CA PRO A 184 18.71 0.52 -5.92
C PRO A 184 19.60 1.66 -6.41
N ALA A 185 19.95 1.71 -7.69
CA ALA A 185 20.81 2.76 -8.24
C ALA A 185 20.15 4.14 -8.18
N ALA A 186 18.86 4.25 -8.51
CA ALA A 186 18.10 5.50 -8.43
C ALA A 186 17.93 5.96 -6.97
N ARG A 187 17.70 5.00 -6.06
CA ARG A 187 17.67 5.29 -4.61
C ARG A 187 18.99 5.88 -4.13
N ASP A 188 20.10 5.20 -4.41
CA ASP A 188 21.42 5.59 -3.88
C ASP A 188 21.88 6.94 -4.46
N ALA A 189 21.61 7.19 -5.75
CA ALA A 189 21.87 8.50 -6.37
C ALA A 189 21.03 9.62 -5.74
N TRP A 190 19.74 9.37 -5.47
CA TRP A 190 18.87 10.35 -4.84
C TRP A 190 19.30 10.63 -3.39
N LEU A 191 19.62 9.60 -2.59
CA LEU A 191 20.10 9.76 -1.21
C LEU A 191 21.41 10.54 -1.15
N ALA A 192 22.35 10.26 -2.05
CA ALA A 192 23.60 11.02 -2.15
C ALA A 192 23.34 12.51 -2.43
N GLY A 193 22.37 12.82 -3.31
CA GLY A 193 21.93 14.21 -3.56
C GLY A 193 21.31 14.90 -2.34
N GLN A 194 20.83 14.15 -1.35
CA GLN A 194 20.34 14.66 -0.07
C GLN A 194 21.40 14.67 1.04
N GLY A 195 22.63 14.26 0.75
CA GLY A 195 23.68 14.09 1.76
C GLY A 195 23.34 12.98 2.78
N LEU A 196 22.71 11.92 2.34
CA LEU A 196 22.28 10.78 3.17
C LEU A 196 23.01 9.49 2.76
N GLU A 197 23.63 8.83 3.74
CA GLU A 197 24.27 7.54 3.54
C GLU A 197 23.35 6.39 4.00
N PRO A 198 23.15 5.34 3.18
CA PRO A 198 22.34 4.19 3.59
C PRO A 198 22.80 3.58 4.92
N GLY A 199 21.86 3.35 5.83
CA GLY A 199 22.12 2.79 7.16
C GLY A 199 22.64 3.80 8.19
N ALA A 200 22.92 5.06 7.82
CA ALA A 200 23.50 6.07 8.70
C ALA A 200 22.50 7.12 9.21
N PHE A 201 21.23 7.03 8.85
CA PHE A 201 20.20 7.99 9.27
C PHE A 201 18.94 7.31 9.78
N VAL A 202 18.17 8.04 10.60
CA VAL A 202 16.87 7.63 11.13
C VAL A 202 15.76 8.44 10.46
N VAL A 203 14.63 7.81 10.13
CA VAL A 203 13.51 8.48 9.46
C VAL A 203 12.32 8.59 10.41
N PHE A 204 11.75 9.78 10.54
CA PHE A 204 10.51 10.05 11.24
C PHE A 204 9.39 10.32 10.24
N VAL A 205 8.35 9.47 10.23
CA VAL A 205 7.24 9.53 9.26
C VAL A 205 5.91 9.56 9.97
N PRO A 206 5.23 10.70 10.08
CA PRO A 206 3.92 10.79 10.72
C PRO A 206 2.82 10.01 9.97
N GLY A 207 3.05 9.71 8.69
CA GLY A 207 2.03 9.12 7.80
C GLY A 207 1.01 10.13 7.29
N GLY A 208 0.03 9.65 6.52
CA GLY A 208 -1.04 10.48 5.98
C GLY A 208 -2.07 10.87 7.05
N ARG A 209 -2.73 12.02 6.88
CA ARG A 209 -3.90 12.41 7.68
C ARG A 209 -5.09 11.52 7.34
N GLY A 210 -5.69 10.87 8.34
CA GLY A 210 -6.99 10.25 8.25
C GLY A 210 -7.98 10.99 9.18
N GLU A 211 -9.26 10.99 8.85
CA GLU A 211 -10.33 11.62 9.68
C GLU A 211 -10.35 11.13 11.13
N ALA A 212 -9.80 9.95 11.40
CA ALA A 212 -9.78 9.33 12.72
C ALA A 212 -8.49 9.59 13.52
N THR A 213 -7.68 10.59 13.12
CA THR A 213 -6.43 10.90 13.83
C THR A 213 -6.73 11.50 15.20
N ARG A 214 -6.09 10.97 16.24
CA ARG A 214 -6.20 11.45 17.64
C ARG A 214 -5.26 12.64 17.92
N VAL A 215 -4.51 13.10 16.93
CA VAL A 215 -3.57 14.20 17.01
C VAL A 215 -3.93 15.19 15.92
N ALA A 216 -4.13 16.45 16.29
CA ALA A 216 -4.53 17.50 15.34
C ALA A 216 -3.49 17.72 14.25
N GLU A 217 -2.21 17.76 14.62
CA GLU A 217 -1.09 17.96 13.71
C GLU A 217 0.00 16.88 13.92
N PRO A 218 -0.15 15.69 13.31
CA PRO A 218 0.83 14.61 13.45
C PRO A 218 2.25 15.00 13.05
N ALA A 219 2.41 15.87 12.06
CA ALA A 219 3.71 16.34 11.63
C ALA A 219 4.45 17.10 12.74
N ASP A 220 3.75 17.94 13.49
CA ASP A 220 4.36 18.71 14.58
C ASP A 220 4.86 17.82 15.72
N LEU A 221 4.09 16.80 16.08
CA LEU A 221 4.50 15.79 17.05
C LEU A 221 5.81 15.11 16.63
N PHE A 222 5.90 14.69 15.37
CA PHE A 222 7.08 13.98 14.87
C PHE A 222 8.28 14.91 14.67
N ILE A 223 8.05 16.16 14.27
CA ILE A 223 9.12 17.19 14.19
C ILE A 223 9.68 17.48 15.58
N ALA A 224 8.83 17.69 16.58
CA ALA A 224 9.27 17.94 17.96
C ALA A 224 10.07 16.74 18.50
N ALA A 225 9.58 15.53 18.33
CA ALA A 225 10.28 14.32 18.75
C ALA A 225 11.64 14.14 18.04
N ALA A 226 11.69 14.41 16.74
CA ALA A 226 12.93 14.31 15.96
C ALA A 226 13.97 15.36 16.39
N ARG A 227 13.54 16.59 16.73
CA ARG A 227 14.43 17.63 17.27
C ARG A 227 15.04 17.19 18.61
N GLU A 228 14.22 16.68 19.53
CA GLU A 228 14.71 16.17 20.81
C GLU A 228 15.68 14.99 20.62
N PHE A 229 15.34 14.06 19.71
CA PHE A 229 16.16 12.91 19.41
C PHE A 229 17.51 13.33 18.78
N SER A 230 17.49 14.19 17.75
CA SER A 230 18.70 14.66 17.06
C SER A 230 19.62 15.42 18.00
N ALA A 231 19.07 16.35 18.79
CA ALA A 231 19.83 17.13 19.79
C ALA A 231 20.48 16.26 20.86
N ALA A 232 19.76 15.22 21.33
CA ALA A 232 20.25 14.32 22.37
C ALA A 232 21.29 13.30 21.90
N THR A 233 21.31 12.96 20.60
CA THR A 233 22.12 11.84 20.08
C THR A 233 23.14 12.24 19.03
N GLY A 234 22.99 13.39 18.39
CA GLY A 234 23.80 13.79 17.22
C GLY A 234 23.54 12.93 15.96
N GLN A 235 22.52 12.06 16.01
CA GLN A 235 22.22 11.14 14.90
C GLN A 235 21.58 11.88 13.73
N ARG A 236 22.08 11.62 12.50
CA ARG A 236 21.45 12.13 11.28
C ARG A 236 19.99 11.69 11.23
N THR A 237 19.06 12.65 11.18
CA THR A 237 17.63 12.44 11.33
C THR A 237 16.88 13.11 10.19
N VAL A 238 15.98 12.37 9.55
CA VAL A 238 15.14 12.84 8.45
C VAL A 238 13.69 12.82 8.89
N VAL A 239 12.97 13.93 8.74
CA VAL A 239 11.54 14.01 9.03
C VAL A 239 10.75 14.27 7.76
N LEU A 240 9.77 13.42 7.48
CA LEU A 240 8.81 13.67 6.42
C LEU A 240 7.67 14.53 6.96
N THR A 241 7.54 15.75 6.47
CA THR A 241 6.53 16.71 6.96
C THR A 241 5.25 16.69 6.14
N GLY A 242 5.20 15.83 5.11
CA GLY A 242 4.06 15.72 4.19
C GLY A 242 3.90 16.99 3.35
N ARG A 243 2.74 17.62 3.43
CA ARG A 243 2.43 18.89 2.70
C ARG A 243 2.77 20.14 3.51
N LYS A 244 3.14 19.99 4.77
CA LYS A 244 3.47 21.10 5.64
C LYS A 244 4.78 21.71 5.21
N SER A 245 4.76 22.98 4.82
CA SER A 245 5.97 23.76 4.65
C SER A 245 6.56 24.09 6.02
N VAL A 246 7.83 23.78 6.19
CA VAL A 246 8.57 24.03 7.44
C VAL A 246 9.85 24.78 7.12
N THR A 247 10.23 25.66 8.03
CA THR A 247 11.55 26.32 7.97
C THR A 247 12.65 25.28 8.17
N PRO A 248 13.73 25.34 7.40
CA PRO A 248 14.91 24.49 7.64
C PRO A 248 15.33 24.55 9.12
N SER A 249 15.88 23.47 9.62
CA SER A 249 16.40 23.42 10.99
C SER A 249 17.81 24.01 11.05
N ASP A 250 18.14 24.71 12.14
CA ASP A 250 19.51 25.11 12.46
C ASP A 250 20.37 23.93 12.92
N ASP A 251 19.78 22.82 13.30
CA ASP A 251 20.48 21.57 13.62
C ASP A 251 20.99 20.92 12.31
N PRO A 252 22.31 20.82 12.11
CA PRO A 252 22.90 20.24 10.89
C PRO A 252 22.56 18.74 10.72
N ASN A 253 22.17 18.06 11.79
CA ASN A 253 21.79 16.65 11.77
C ASN A 253 20.32 16.42 11.46
N LEU A 254 19.48 17.46 11.44
CA LEU A 254 18.05 17.36 11.23
C LEU A 254 17.64 17.86 9.84
N VAL A 255 17.17 16.95 8.99
CA VAL A 255 16.68 17.23 7.64
C VAL A 255 15.16 17.16 7.63
N LEU A 256 14.49 18.24 7.25
CA LEU A 256 13.03 18.31 7.10
C LEU A 256 12.67 18.24 5.61
N LEU A 257 12.00 17.19 5.19
CA LEU A 257 11.59 16.98 3.79
C LEU A 257 10.07 17.10 3.64
N SER A 258 9.63 18.02 2.79
CA SER A 258 8.23 18.20 2.43
C SER A 258 7.99 17.84 0.96
N ARG A 259 6.77 17.39 0.66
CA ARG A 259 6.30 17.16 -0.73
C ARG A 259 7.21 16.27 -1.58
N ILE A 260 7.81 15.25 -0.98
CA ILE A 260 8.60 14.28 -1.72
C ILE A 260 7.70 13.25 -2.42
N GLU A 261 8.19 12.68 -3.51
CA GLU A 261 7.47 11.71 -4.32
C GLU A 261 7.33 10.36 -3.60
N PRO A 262 6.30 9.56 -3.91
CA PRO A 262 6.08 8.27 -3.26
C PRO A 262 7.25 7.29 -3.35
N ASN A 263 7.98 7.27 -4.47
CA ASN A 263 9.20 6.47 -4.63
C ASN A 263 10.34 6.95 -3.72
N GLN A 264 10.47 8.27 -3.53
CA GLN A 264 11.48 8.87 -2.64
C GLN A 264 11.19 8.52 -1.18
N VAL A 265 9.91 8.44 -0.78
CA VAL A 265 9.53 7.88 0.53
C VAL A 265 10.06 6.45 0.67
N GLN A 266 9.87 5.60 -0.35
CA GLN A 266 10.37 4.22 -0.30
C GLN A 266 11.90 4.16 -0.26
N TYR A 267 12.61 5.08 -0.92
CA TYR A 267 14.07 5.20 -0.85
C TYR A 267 14.55 5.43 0.59
N LEU A 268 13.92 6.37 1.29
CA LEU A 268 14.23 6.66 2.68
C LEU A 268 13.93 5.47 3.59
N LEU A 269 12.74 4.87 3.47
CA LEU A 269 12.36 3.73 4.29
C LEU A 269 13.29 2.52 4.07
N ALA A 270 13.67 2.25 2.82
CA ALA A 270 14.56 1.14 2.46
C ALA A 270 15.99 1.33 2.96
N ALA A 271 16.46 2.57 3.08
CA ALA A 271 17.85 2.87 3.43
C ALA A 271 18.05 3.32 4.89
N ALA A 272 17.00 3.57 5.64
CA ALA A 272 17.10 4.02 7.03
C ALA A 272 17.79 2.97 7.94
N LEU A 273 18.48 3.44 8.97
CA LEU A 273 18.97 2.59 10.07
C LEU A 273 17.79 1.95 10.81
N PHE A 274 16.80 2.75 11.14
CA PHE A 274 15.46 2.36 11.61
C PHE A 274 14.48 3.51 11.33
N VAL A 275 13.19 3.23 11.52
CA VAL A 275 12.13 4.19 11.24
C VAL A 275 11.25 4.41 12.46
N VAL A 276 10.82 5.65 12.67
CA VAL A 276 9.80 6.05 13.63
C VAL A 276 8.56 6.42 12.84
N SER A 277 7.46 5.67 12.97
CA SER A 277 6.26 5.94 12.17
C SER A 277 4.96 5.70 12.94
N ASN A 278 3.85 6.12 12.33
CA ASN A 278 2.54 5.73 12.84
C ASN A 278 2.24 4.24 12.55
N GLY A 279 1.22 3.68 13.22
CA GLY A 279 0.75 2.30 13.00
C GLY A 279 -0.11 2.10 11.75
N GLY A 280 -0.02 2.99 10.75
CA GLY A 280 -0.77 2.95 9.49
C GLY A 280 -0.17 2.01 8.45
N SER A 281 -0.42 2.30 7.16
CA SER A 281 0.18 1.56 6.04
C SER A 281 1.70 1.77 5.96
N THR A 282 2.19 2.95 6.35
CA THR A 282 3.64 3.24 6.40
C THR A 282 4.39 2.23 7.28
N MET A 283 3.83 1.85 8.44
CA MET A 283 4.38 0.78 9.27
C MET A 283 4.62 -0.50 8.47
N ILE A 284 3.66 -0.90 7.63
CA ILE A 284 3.80 -2.13 6.84
C ILE A 284 4.84 -1.98 5.74
N HIS A 285 4.98 -0.79 5.15
CA HIS A 285 6.07 -0.50 4.19
C HIS A 285 7.45 -0.66 4.86
N VAL A 286 7.61 -0.11 6.07
CA VAL A 286 8.86 -0.24 6.87
C VAL A 286 9.20 -1.71 7.11
N LEU A 287 8.21 -2.50 7.55
CA LEU A 287 8.37 -3.94 7.78
C LEU A 287 8.71 -4.69 6.48
N ALA A 288 8.08 -4.33 5.35
CA ALA A 288 8.42 -4.94 4.05
C ALA A 288 9.85 -4.63 3.58
N HIS A 289 10.43 -3.53 4.05
CA HIS A 289 11.86 -3.22 3.85
C HIS A 289 12.77 -3.86 4.89
N GLY A 290 12.24 -4.65 5.82
CA GLY A 290 13.01 -5.32 6.88
C GLY A 290 13.64 -4.38 7.91
N ARG A 291 13.12 -3.14 8.03
CA ARG A 291 13.71 -2.14 8.91
C ARG A 291 13.11 -2.19 10.31
N PRO A 292 13.96 -2.01 11.36
CA PRO A 292 13.48 -1.86 12.74
C PRO A 292 12.55 -0.66 12.86
N LEU A 293 11.58 -0.72 13.75
CA LEU A 293 10.48 0.24 13.82
C LEU A 293 10.14 0.65 15.24
N VAL A 294 10.00 1.96 15.47
CA VAL A 294 9.25 2.53 16.60
C VAL A 294 7.89 2.99 16.08
N ALA A 295 6.80 2.46 16.63
CA ALA A 295 5.45 2.70 16.15
C ALA A 295 4.60 3.49 17.15
N ILE A 296 3.92 4.53 16.64
CA ILE A 296 3.10 5.44 17.44
C ILE A 296 1.62 5.31 17.01
N PRO A 297 0.67 5.05 17.92
CA PRO A 297 -0.73 4.92 17.58
C PRO A 297 -1.40 6.29 17.41
N LEU A 298 -1.59 6.76 16.19
CA LEU A 298 -2.27 8.02 15.88
C LEU A 298 -3.78 7.87 15.67
N ALA A 299 -4.27 6.65 15.39
CA ALA A 299 -5.69 6.35 15.18
C ALA A 299 -6.08 5.06 15.91
N GLY A 300 -7.39 4.90 16.18
CA GLY A 300 -7.86 3.81 17.07
C GLY A 300 -7.63 2.39 16.54
N ASP A 301 -7.61 2.19 15.23
CA ASP A 301 -7.33 0.90 14.62
C ASP A 301 -5.83 0.51 14.70
N GLN A 302 -4.94 1.50 14.92
CA GLN A 302 -3.50 1.31 14.97
C GLN A 302 -3.03 0.67 16.27
N ASP A 303 -3.67 0.96 17.41
CA ASP A 303 -3.31 0.37 18.72
C ASP A 303 -3.24 -1.16 18.66
N ARG A 304 -4.25 -1.79 18.07
CA ARG A 304 -4.30 -3.25 17.97
C ARG A 304 -3.20 -3.80 17.07
N ARG A 305 -2.90 -3.10 15.98
CA ARG A 305 -1.86 -3.49 15.01
C ARG A 305 -0.49 -3.38 15.63
N ILE A 306 -0.21 -2.27 16.31
CA ILE A 306 1.07 -2.03 17.01
C ILE A 306 1.27 -3.08 18.11
N ARG A 307 0.27 -3.33 18.96
CA ARG A 307 0.39 -4.36 20.01
C ARG A 307 0.72 -5.75 19.43
N ARG A 308 0.18 -6.10 18.25
CA ARG A 308 0.55 -7.36 17.58
C ARG A 308 1.99 -7.36 17.09
N ALA A 309 2.44 -6.27 16.49
CA ALA A 309 3.82 -6.12 16.03
C ALA A 309 4.83 -6.18 17.19
N VAL A 310 4.50 -5.56 18.32
CA VAL A 310 5.33 -5.63 19.54
C VAL A 310 5.41 -7.07 20.07
N ARG A 311 4.29 -7.80 20.10
CA ARG A 311 4.31 -9.24 20.51
C ARG A 311 5.14 -10.12 19.59
N LEU A 312 5.20 -9.78 18.30
CA LEU A 312 6.05 -10.46 17.30
C LEU A 312 7.49 -9.95 17.32
N GLN A 313 7.83 -9.02 18.20
CA GLN A 313 9.16 -8.42 18.33
C GLN A 313 9.67 -7.77 17.03
N ILE A 314 8.77 -7.24 16.19
CA ILE A 314 9.08 -6.54 14.94
C ILE A 314 8.91 -5.03 15.04
N ALA A 315 8.46 -4.53 16.18
CA ALA A 315 8.33 -3.10 16.46
C ALA A 315 8.43 -2.83 17.96
N GLU A 316 8.82 -1.61 18.30
CA GLU A 316 8.67 -1.01 19.63
C GLU A 316 7.52 -0.01 19.60
N ALA A 317 6.74 0.10 20.66
CA ALA A 317 5.68 1.10 20.79
C ALA A 317 6.17 2.30 21.60
N ALA A 318 5.72 3.50 21.23
CA ALA A 318 5.92 4.70 22.03
C ALA A 318 4.59 5.44 22.25
N GLU A 319 4.49 6.15 23.37
CA GLU A 319 3.37 7.05 23.66
C GLU A 319 3.41 8.29 22.73
N ARG A 320 2.27 8.96 22.60
CA ARG A 320 2.07 10.10 21.70
C ARG A 320 2.57 11.42 22.29
N THR A 321 3.79 11.43 22.81
CA THR A 321 4.48 12.64 23.27
C THR A 321 5.85 12.74 22.62
N PRO A 322 6.34 13.96 22.31
CA PRO A 322 7.66 14.13 21.73
C PRO A 322 8.74 13.42 22.53
N GLN A 323 8.71 13.57 23.85
CA GLN A 323 9.67 12.97 24.78
C GLN A 323 9.68 11.45 24.74
N ALA A 324 8.50 10.81 24.81
CA ALA A 324 8.40 9.36 24.77
C ALA A 324 8.88 8.78 23.45
N ILE A 325 8.55 9.44 22.33
CA ILE A 325 9.00 9.05 20.98
C ILE A 325 10.52 9.19 20.86
N ALA A 326 11.08 10.34 21.27
CA ALA A 326 12.52 10.59 21.25
C ALA A 326 13.29 9.58 22.11
N GLN A 327 12.80 9.29 23.33
CA GLN A 327 13.40 8.31 24.23
C GLN A 327 13.36 6.88 23.65
N ALA A 328 12.25 6.46 23.05
CA ALA A 328 12.14 5.16 22.41
C ALA A 328 13.13 5.03 21.24
N ALA A 329 13.21 6.06 20.39
CA ALA A 329 14.17 6.12 19.30
C ALA A 329 15.63 6.09 19.80
N ALA A 330 15.96 6.85 20.87
CA ALA A 330 17.28 6.86 21.46
C ALA A 330 17.67 5.52 22.11
N ARG A 331 16.72 4.80 22.73
CA ARG A 331 16.97 3.43 23.20
C ARG A 331 17.29 2.51 22.02
N LEU A 332 16.43 2.51 20.98
CA LEU A 332 16.64 1.66 19.82
C LEU A 332 17.95 1.97 19.09
N LEU A 333 18.39 3.24 19.07
CA LEU A 333 19.69 3.64 18.52
C LEU A 333 20.85 2.97 19.28
N ARG A 334 20.79 2.91 20.59
CA ARG A 334 21.84 2.32 21.45
C ARG A 334 21.85 0.79 21.51
N GLU A 335 20.81 0.13 20.97
CA GLU A 335 20.62 -1.31 21.04
C GLU A 335 20.75 -1.98 19.65
N PRO A 336 21.97 -2.13 19.09
CA PRO A 336 22.16 -2.72 17.76
C PRO A 336 21.66 -4.16 17.66
N GLU A 337 21.83 -4.95 18.72
CA GLU A 337 21.36 -6.33 18.80
C GLU A 337 19.82 -6.41 18.70
N ARG A 338 19.13 -5.48 19.33
CA ARG A 338 17.68 -5.39 19.26
C ARG A 338 17.22 -5.01 17.86
N ARG A 339 17.88 -4.06 17.19
CA ARG A 339 17.59 -3.73 15.79
C ARG A 339 17.78 -4.94 14.89
N ALA A 340 18.89 -5.67 15.06
CA ALA A 340 19.16 -6.88 14.30
C ALA A 340 18.10 -7.98 14.55
N ALA A 341 17.67 -8.16 15.81
CA ALA A 341 16.60 -9.09 16.15
C ALA A 341 15.28 -8.71 15.50
N MET A 342 14.87 -7.44 15.55
CA MET A 342 13.66 -6.95 14.87
C MET A 342 13.69 -7.23 13.36
N SER A 343 14.82 -6.98 12.70
CA SER A 343 14.97 -7.24 11.26
C SER A 343 14.88 -8.74 10.95
N ARG A 344 15.48 -9.62 11.77
CA ARG A 344 15.37 -11.09 11.61
C ARG A 344 13.92 -11.56 11.74
N HIS A 345 13.23 -11.17 12.84
CA HIS A 345 11.81 -11.53 13.05
C HIS A 345 10.91 -11.02 11.93
N THR A 346 11.20 -9.82 11.40
CA THR A 346 10.45 -9.29 10.26
C THR A 346 10.68 -10.12 9.00
N ALA A 347 11.92 -10.54 8.74
CA ALA A 347 12.27 -11.41 7.60
C ALA A 347 11.55 -12.77 7.68
N GLU A 348 11.45 -13.37 8.89
CA GLU A 348 10.72 -14.62 9.13
C GLU A 348 9.24 -14.54 8.79
N LEU A 349 8.63 -13.34 8.88
CA LEU A 349 7.24 -13.13 8.50
C LEU A 349 7.04 -13.04 6.98
N GLY A 350 8.09 -12.84 6.21
CA GLY A 350 8.05 -12.78 4.75
C GLY A 350 7.16 -11.66 4.20
N ILE A 351 7.07 -10.52 4.90
CA ILE A 351 6.24 -9.38 4.47
C ILE A 351 6.80 -8.81 3.16
N ALA A 352 6.01 -8.83 2.09
CA ALA A 352 6.46 -8.48 0.75
C ALA A 352 5.59 -7.41 0.09
N ASN A 353 6.20 -6.69 -0.86
CA ASN A 353 5.49 -5.79 -1.76
C ASN A 353 4.85 -6.59 -2.89
N GLY A 354 3.53 -6.67 -2.90
CA GLY A 354 2.75 -7.45 -3.88
C GLY A 354 2.35 -6.67 -5.13
N VAL A 355 2.92 -5.49 -5.42
CA VAL A 355 2.45 -4.66 -6.53
C VAL A 355 2.63 -5.33 -7.91
N ALA A 356 3.73 -6.03 -8.12
CA ALA A 356 3.97 -6.76 -9.38
C ALA A 356 2.93 -7.87 -9.60
N GLU A 357 2.59 -8.60 -8.55
CA GLU A 357 1.56 -9.65 -8.57
C GLU A 357 0.16 -9.06 -8.80
N ALA A 358 -0.13 -7.89 -8.21
CA ALA A 358 -1.40 -7.19 -8.43
C ALA A 358 -1.54 -6.74 -9.89
N VAL A 359 -0.49 -6.20 -10.48
CA VAL A 359 -0.45 -5.82 -11.91
C VAL A 359 -0.64 -7.05 -12.80
N ALA A 360 0.10 -8.13 -12.54
CA ALA A 360 -0.04 -9.38 -13.30
C ALA A 360 -1.46 -9.94 -13.22
N ALA A 361 -2.12 -9.87 -12.05
CA ALA A 361 -3.50 -10.28 -11.87
C ALA A 361 -4.48 -9.43 -12.71
N LEU A 362 -4.32 -8.10 -12.72
CA LEU A 362 -5.17 -7.22 -13.55
C LEU A 362 -5.01 -7.48 -15.03
N LEU A 363 -3.79 -7.66 -15.52
CA LEU A 363 -3.52 -7.99 -16.90
C LEU A 363 -4.10 -9.36 -17.29
N ALA A 364 -3.99 -10.36 -16.41
CA ALA A 364 -4.59 -11.68 -16.65
C ALA A 364 -6.12 -11.61 -16.73
N LEU A 365 -6.77 -10.82 -15.85
CA LEU A 365 -8.22 -10.62 -15.88
C LEU A 365 -8.68 -9.88 -17.14
N ALA A 366 -7.96 -8.85 -17.58
CA ALA A 366 -8.27 -8.11 -18.81
C ALA A 366 -8.21 -9.02 -20.06
N ARG A 367 -7.19 -9.86 -20.13
CA ARG A 367 -7.01 -10.82 -21.24
C ARG A 367 -8.10 -11.90 -21.31
N GLN A 368 -8.64 -12.35 -20.16
CA GLN A 368 -9.72 -13.33 -20.12
C GLN A 368 -11.03 -12.85 -20.79
N ARG A 369 -11.25 -11.54 -20.89
CA ARG A 369 -12.41 -10.98 -21.57
C ARG A 369 -12.29 -11.04 -23.11
N SER A 370 -11.09 -10.88 -23.63
CA SER A 370 -10.85 -10.84 -25.08
C SER A 370 -10.91 -12.19 -25.80
N GLY A 371 -11.29 -13.28 -25.11
CA GLY A 371 -11.33 -14.62 -25.69
C GLY A 371 -9.95 -15.23 -25.96
N TRP A 372 -8.90 -14.59 -25.52
CA TRP A 372 -7.53 -15.05 -25.67
C TRP A 372 -7.27 -16.26 -24.74
N ARG A 373 -7.05 -17.44 -25.32
CA ARG A 373 -6.59 -18.61 -24.55
C ARG A 373 -5.10 -18.47 -24.30
N LEU A 374 -4.68 -18.46 -23.04
CA LEU A 374 -3.28 -18.63 -22.68
C LEU A 374 -2.77 -19.97 -23.23
N PRO A 375 -1.56 -20.06 -23.81
CA PRO A 375 -0.89 -21.33 -23.93
C PRO A 375 -0.77 -21.92 -22.52
N SER A 376 -1.16 -23.18 -22.38
CA SER A 376 -1.08 -23.93 -21.12
C SER A 376 0.37 -23.93 -20.64
N VAL A 377 0.69 -23.14 -19.64
CA VAL A 377 1.91 -23.33 -18.85
C VAL A 377 1.69 -24.60 -18.05
N GLY A 378 2.50 -25.63 -18.33
CA GLY A 378 2.41 -26.94 -17.73
C GLY A 378 2.32 -26.83 -16.21
N ALA A 379 1.37 -27.57 -15.67
CA ALA A 379 1.22 -27.80 -14.25
C ALA A 379 2.37 -28.73 -13.80
N GLU A 380 3.45 -28.15 -13.34
CA GLU A 380 4.46 -28.89 -12.58
C GLU A 380 4.80 -28.17 -11.28
N HIS A 381 4.64 -28.94 -10.23
CA HIS A 381 5.04 -28.73 -8.83
C HIS A 381 4.19 -27.81 -7.95
N VAL A 382 3.13 -28.43 -7.41
CA VAL A 382 2.82 -28.25 -5.99
C VAL A 382 3.46 -29.42 -5.24
N ALA A 383 4.63 -29.23 -4.69
CA ALA A 383 5.20 -30.13 -3.70
C ALA A 383 4.64 -29.78 -2.32
N GLU A 384 4.05 -30.76 -1.69
CA GLU A 384 3.67 -30.81 -0.29
C GLU A 384 4.89 -30.50 0.59
N VAL A 385 4.70 -29.63 1.57
CA VAL A 385 5.45 -29.70 2.82
C VAL A 385 4.41 -29.66 3.94
N GLY A 386 4.42 -30.75 4.73
CA GLY A 386 3.55 -31.03 5.86
C GLY A 386 3.71 -30.09 7.06
#